data_0312d618460097dfe825c60c45622992
#
_entry.id   0312d618460097dfe825c60c45622992
#
_cell.length_a   1.000
_cell.length_b   1.000
_cell.length_c   1.000
_cell.angle_alpha   90.00
_cell.angle_beta   90.00
_cell.angle_gamma   90.00
#
_symmetry.space_group_name_H-M   'P 1'
#
loop_
_entity.id
_entity.type
_entity.pdbx_description
1 polymer ?
#
loop_
_entity_poly.entity_id
_entity_poly.type
_entity_poly.pdbx_seq_one_letter_code
_entity_poly.pdbx_strand_id
1 'polypeptide(L)'
;MANIIAVVNQKGGVGKTTTTVNITAALRALGKRVLLCDFDAQANATSGMGVDKNTTSPNVYDVLINGAEPQKAVVSTKYGDVLPSNKALAGASIEMIAIPDREHLLQKALEQLAPNYDYIFIDCPPSLEMLTVNALCAAGSLLVPVQCEYYALEGLSDLLATVRLVKRGLNPKLSIEGVLLTMFDSRTNLSLQVAEEVKRHFPGQVYATVIPRNVRLSEAPSHGMPVLDYDPYSRGAEAYRMLAQEISAQHE
;
A
#
# COMPACT_ATOMS: atom_id res chain seq x y z
N MET A 1 11.25 12.08 -10.19
CA MET A 1 10.82 11.97 -8.77
C MET A 1 10.14 10.62 -8.63
N ALA A 2 10.22 9.98 -7.46
CA ALA A 2 9.52 8.72 -7.23
C ALA A 2 8.01 8.88 -7.38
N ASN A 3 7.35 7.84 -7.91
CA ASN A 3 5.90 7.71 -7.86
C ASN A 3 5.53 7.22 -6.45
N ILE A 4 4.92 8.09 -5.64
CA ILE A 4 4.50 7.76 -4.26
C ILE A 4 3.01 7.35 -4.31
N ILE A 5 2.73 6.08 -4.03
CA ILE A 5 1.42 5.46 -4.16
C ILE A 5 0.96 4.92 -2.81
N ALA A 6 -0.15 5.41 -2.28
CA ALA A 6 -0.73 4.85 -1.06
C ALA A 6 -1.71 3.70 -1.41
N VAL A 7 -1.49 2.55 -0.78
CA VAL A 7 -2.39 1.39 -0.91
C VAL A 7 -3.42 1.46 0.21
N VAL A 8 -4.63 1.90 -0.12
CA VAL A 8 -5.63 2.33 0.86
C VAL A 8 -6.99 1.72 0.61
N ASN A 9 -7.63 1.29 1.69
CA ASN A 9 -9.05 0.96 1.78
C ASN A 9 -9.43 0.90 3.27
N GLN A 10 -10.58 1.45 3.64
CA GLN A 10 -11.09 1.42 5.01
C GLN A 10 -11.40 0.00 5.48
N LYS A 11 -11.84 -0.87 4.58
CA LYS A 11 -12.19 -2.25 4.92
C LYS A 11 -10.93 -3.06 5.21
N GLY A 12 -10.94 -3.79 6.32
CA GLY A 12 -9.90 -4.78 6.65
C GLY A 12 -9.99 -6.01 5.74
N GLY A 13 -8.86 -6.68 5.53
CA GLY A 13 -8.82 -7.96 4.80
C GLY A 13 -8.98 -7.88 3.27
N VAL A 14 -9.02 -6.69 2.67
CA VAL A 14 -9.16 -6.54 1.21
C VAL A 14 -7.87 -6.76 0.42
N GLY A 15 -6.77 -7.09 1.08
CA GLY A 15 -5.49 -7.37 0.44
C GLY A 15 -4.56 -6.16 0.29
N LYS A 16 -4.68 -5.09 1.09
CA LYS A 16 -3.75 -3.94 1.08
C LYS A 16 -2.31 -4.39 1.25
N THR A 17 -1.97 -4.95 2.40
CA THR A 17 -0.62 -5.43 2.73
C THR A 17 -0.12 -6.48 1.75
N THR A 18 -0.99 -7.44 1.37
CA THR A 18 -0.63 -8.46 0.37
C THR A 18 -0.26 -7.80 -0.95
N THR A 19 -1.02 -6.79 -1.38
CA THR A 19 -0.73 -6.05 -2.61
C THR A 19 0.57 -5.26 -2.47
N THR A 20 0.75 -4.52 -1.37
CA THR A 20 1.94 -3.69 -1.17
C THR A 20 3.23 -4.52 -1.18
N VAL A 21 3.25 -5.65 -0.47
CA VAL A 21 4.40 -6.56 -0.43
C VAL A 21 4.71 -7.15 -1.80
N ASN A 22 3.70 -7.69 -2.48
CA ASN A 22 3.92 -8.41 -3.72
C ASN A 22 4.18 -7.50 -4.92
N ILE A 23 3.59 -6.31 -4.97
CA ILE A 23 3.88 -5.34 -6.04
C ILE A 23 5.29 -4.76 -5.88
N THR A 24 5.74 -4.50 -4.64
CA THR A 24 7.12 -4.08 -4.35
C THR A 24 8.11 -5.10 -4.88
N ALA A 25 7.93 -6.37 -4.56
CA ALA A 25 8.79 -7.44 -5.03
C ALA A 25 8.75 -7.62 -6.56
N ALA A 26 7.56 -7.51 -7.16
CA ALA A 26 7.39 -7.66 -8.60
C ALA A 26 8.05 -6.53 -9.40
N LEU A 27 7.91 -5.27 -8.96
CA LEU A 27 8.58 -4.12 -9.57
C LEU A 27 10.11 -4.18 -9.37
N ARG A 28 10.55 -4.65 -8.19
CA ARG A 28 11.98 -4.90 -7.96
C ARG A 28 12.55 -5.92 -8.93
N ALA A 29 11.79 -6.99 -9.22
CA ALA A 29 12.16 -8.00 -10.20
C ALA A 29 12.22 -7.44 -11.64
N LEU A 30 11.49 -6.37 -11.94
CA LEU A 30 11.58 -5.60 -13.19
C LEU A 30 12.76 -4.60 -13.21
N GLY A 31 13.62 -4.60 -12.18
CA GLY A 31 14.78 -3.72 -12.08
C GLY A 31 14.48 -2.31 -11.56
N LYS A 32 13.26 -2.02 -11.09
CA LYS A 32 12.91 -0.72 -10.50
C LYS A 32 13.47 -0.62 -9.06
N ARG A 33 13.79 0.60 -8.64
CA ARG A 33 14.17 0.92 -7.25
C ARG A 33 12.88 1.18 -6.48
N VAL A 34 12.55 0.32 -5.52
CA VAL A 34 11.25 0.37 -4.83
C VAL A 34 11.45 0.42 -3.32
N LEU A 35 10.74 1.35 -2.67
CA LEU A 35 10.60 1.43 -1.22
C LEU A 35 9.18 1.03 -0.83
N LEU A 36 9.05 0.14 0.13
CA LEU A 36 7.82 -0.13 0.86
C LEU A 36 7.87 0.63 2.19
N CYS A 37 6.94 1.57 2.39
CA CYS A 37 6.70 2.22 3.68
C CYS A 37 5.55 1.49 4.38
N ASP A 38 5.85 0.72 5.42
CA ASP A 38 4.83 0.10 6.26
C ASP A 38 4.27 1.15 7.22
N PHE A 39 3.00 1.48 7.07
CA PHE A 39 2.34 2.55 7.82
C PHE A 39 1.17 2.03 8.67
N ASP A 40 1.18 0.72 8.96
CA ASP A 40 0.26 0.05 9.88
C ASP A 40 1.01 -0.41 11.14
N ALA A 41 0.46 -0.12 12.31
CA ALA A 41 1.01 -0.56 13.60
C ALA A 41 1.08 -2.09 13.76
N GLN A 42 0.31 -2.85 12.97
CA GLN A 42 0.42 -4.30 12.92
C GLN A 42 1.75 -4.77 12.29
N ALA A 43 2.38 -3.92 11.49
CA ALA A 43 3.67 -4.16 10.83
C ALA A 43 3.70 -5.48 10.03
N ASN A 44 2.60 -5.76 9.33
CA ASN A 44 2.48 -7.00 8.55
C ASN A 44 3.26 -6.91 7.23
N ALA A 45 3.37 -5.72 6.63
CA ALA A 45 4.19 -5.52 5.44
C ALA A 45 5.67 -5.66 5.78
N THR A 46 6.11 -5.13 6.92
CA THR A 46 7.48 -5.31 7.45
C THR A 46 7.83 -6.79 7.55
N SER A 47 6.99 -7.58 8.24
CA SER A 47 7.19 -9.03 8.36
C SER A 47 7.13 -9.76 7.01
N GLY A 48 6.20 -9.36 6.12
CA GLY A 48 6.04 -9.94 4.79
C GLY A 48 7.24 -9.70 3.86
N MET A 49 8.07 -8.71 4.17
CA MET A 49 9.34 -8.43 3.46
C MET A 49 10.55 -9.06 4.15
N GLY A 50 10.34 -9.90 5.17
CA GLY A 50 11.39 -10.61 5.88
C GLY A 50 12.13 -9.78 6.94
N VAL A 51 11.58 -8.63 7.34
CA VAL A 51 12.16 -7.76 8.37
C VAL A 51 11.53 -8.06 9.73
N ASP A 52 12.35 -8.23 10.78
CA ASP A 52 11.85 -8.48 12.13
C ASP A 52 11.34 -7.18 12.76
N LYS A 53 10.02 -7.03 12.80
CA LYS A 53 9.33 -5.87 13.38
C LYS A 53 9.54 -5.66 14.88
N ASN A 54 10.03 -6.68 15.60
CA ASN A 54 10.22 -6.59 17.06
C ASN A 54 11.59 -6.02 17.44
N THR A 55 12.58 -6.18 16.58
CA THR A 55 13.98 -5.79 16.84
C THR A 55 14.47 -4.64 15.98
N THR A 56 13.76 -4.32 14.88
CA THR A 56 14.20 -3.27 13.94
C THR A 56 13.93 -1.87 14.49
N SER A 57 15.02 -1.10 14.58
CA SER A 57 15.03 0.33 14.98
C SER A 57 16.24 1.02 14.33
N PRO A 58 16.09 2.29 13.88
CA PRO A 58 14.86 3.07 13.90
C PRO A 58 13.83 2.56 12.88
N ASN A 59 12.57 2.98 13.05
CA ASN A 59 11.44 2.64 12.20
C ASN A 59 10.58 3.88 11.90
N VAL A 60 9.45 3.73 11.19
CA VAL A 60 8.62 4.86 10.79
C VAL A 60 8.10 5.69 11.97
N TYR A 61 7.78 5.07 13.12
CA TYR A 61 7.40 5.79 14.33
C TYR A 61 8.55 6.69 14.82
N ASP A 62 9.78 6.16 14.86
CA ASP A 62 10.96 6.93 15.27
C ASP A 62 11.21 8.12 14.35
N VAL A 63 10.98 7.95 13.06
CA VAL A 63 11.10 9.04 12.07
C VAL A 63 10.07 10.14 12.33
N LEU A 64 8.81 9.78 12.57
CA LEU A 64 7.73 10.77 12.69
C LEU A 64 7.69 11.47 14.05
N ILE A 65 8.01 10.76 15.12
CA ILE A 65 7.82 11.23 16.50
C ILE A 65 9.14 11.55 17.18
N ASN A 66 10.16 10.72 17.00
CA ASN A 66 11.45 10.85 17.69
C ASN A 66 12.50 11.61 16.87
N GLY A 67 12.17 12.05 15.64
CA GLY A 67 13.08 12.84 14.79
C GLY A 67 14.25 12.03 14.21
N ALA A 68 14.11 10.70 14.10
CA ALA A 68 15.13 9.88 13.45
C ALA A 68 15.25 10.24 11.96
N GLU A 69 16.46 10.18 11.43
CA GLU A 69 16.73 10.40 10.01
C GLU A 69 16.08 9.28 9.17
N PRO A 70 15.22 9.60 8.19
CA PRO A 70 14.51 8.58 7.41
C PRO A 70 15.45 7.57 6.74
N GLN A 71 16.61 8.02 6.25
CA GLN A 71 17.60 7.18 5.58
C GLN A 71 18.17 6.08 6.51
N LYS A 72 18.29 6.36 7.80
CA LYS A 72 18.78 5.41 8.79
C LYS A 72 17.74 4.37 9.19
N ALA A 73 16.46 4.66 8.95
CA ALA A 73 15.36 3.76 9.24
C ALA A 73 15.05 2.78 8.11
N VAL A 74 15.61 3.00 6.91
CA VAL A 74 15.39 2.11 5.78
C VAL A 74 16.23 0.84 5.93
N VAL A 75 15.58 -0.30 5.73
CA VAL A 75 16.19 -1.64 5.72
C VAL A 75 16.15 -2.19 4.30
N SER A 76 17.33 -2.54 3.76
CA SER A 76 17.41 -3.15 2.43
C SER A 76 17.13 -4.64 2.48
N THR A 77 16.28 -5.12 1.60
CA THR A 77 15.97 -6.54 1.40
C THR A 77 16.19 -6.95 -0.05
N LYS A 78 16.21 -8.25 -0.33
CA LYS A 78 16.28 -8.74 -1.72
C LYS A 78 15.02 -8.39 -2.54
N TYR A 79 13.91 -8.08 -1.87
CA TYR A 79 12.60 -7.80 -2.49
C TYR A 79 12.34 -6.31 -2.74
N GLY A 80 13.18 -5.43 -2.28
CA GLY A 80 13.07 -3.98 -2.25
C GLY A 80 13.44 -3.45 -0.87
N ASP A 81 13.55 -2.14 -0.74
CA ASP A 81 13.82 -1.50 0.54
C ASP A 81 12.53 -1.33 1.35
N VAL A 82 12.66 -1.32 2.67
CA VAL A 82 11.53 -1.20 3.60
C VAL A 82 11.81 -0.08 4.59
N LEU A 83 10.87 0.85 4.74
CA LEU A 83 10.76 1.69 5.93
C LEU A 83 9.82 0.96 6.90
N PRO A 84 10.36 0.28 7.93
CA PRO A 84 9.59 -0.67 8.72
C PRO A 84 8.68 0.02 9.73
N SER A 85 7.66 -0.70 10.17
CA SER A 85 6.75 -0.33 11.24
C SER A 85 6.89 -1.24 12.46
N ASN A 86 6.29 -0.83 13.55
CA ASN A 86 6.06 -1.65 14.74
C ASN A 86 4.85 -1.18 15.53
N LYS A 87 4.54 -1.87 16.64
CA LYS A 87 3.38 -1.56 17.50
C LYS A 87 3.38 -0.16 18.10
N ALA A 88 4.53 0.53 18.20
CA ALA A 88 4.59 1.89 18.74
C ALA A 88 3.83 2.88 17.86
N LEU A 89 3.71 2.62 16.55
CA LEU A 89 2.96 3.47 15.62
C LEU A 89 1.47 3.61 16.00
N ALA A 90 0.90 2.69 16.79
CA ALA A 90 -0.48 2.81 17.29
C ALA A 90 -0.68 4.06 18.16
N GLY A 91 0.34 4.48 18.91
CA GLY A 91 0.32 5.70 19.73
C GLY A 91 0.54 7.00 18.96
N ALA A 92 1.13 6.91 17.77
CA ALA A 92 1.55 8.07 17.00
C ALA A 92 0.40 9.06 16.71
N SER A 93 -0.81 8.56 16.43
CA SER A 93 -1.97 9.42 16.16
C SER A 93 -2.30 10.38 17.32
N ILE A 94 -2.07 9.97 18.57
CA ILE A 94 -2.28 10.80 19.75
C ILE A 94 -1.12 11.80 19.90
N GLU A 95 0.11 11.35 19.74
CA GLU A 95 1.31 12.16 19.89
C GLU A 95 1.41 13.25 18.81
N MET A 96 0.97 12.95 17.59
CA MET A 96 0.90 13.90 16.49
C MET A 96 -0.02 15.10 16.77
N ILE A 97 -1.01 15.01 17.67
CA ILE A 97 -1.96 16.10 17.95
C ILE A 97 -1.23 17.39 18.33
N ALA A 98 -0.13 17.27 19.08
CA ALA A 98 0.66 18.41 19.53
C ALA A 98 1.68 18.92 18.51
N ILE A 99 1.87 18.23 17.39
CA ILE A 99 2.90 18.58 16.40
C ILE A 99 2.28 19.53 15.34
N PRO A 100 2.89 20.69 15.09
CA PRO A 100 2.45 21.56 13.99
C PRO A 100 2.58 20.86 12.63
N ASP A 101 1.62 21.10 11.73
CA ASP A 101 1.61 20.53 10.38
C ASP A 101 1.69 18.99 10.37
N ARG A 102 1.02 18.38 11.35
CA ARG A 102 1.03 16.95 11.64
C ARG A 102 0.54 16.09 10.49
N GLU A 103 -0.27 16.64 9.60
CA GLU A 103 -0.82 15.96 8.43
C GLU A 103 0.25 15.67 7.36
N HIS A 104 1.39 16.38 7.40
CA HIS A 104 2.47 16.31 6.42
C HIS A 104 3.77 15.68 6.95
N LEU A 105 3.74 15.04 8.12
CA LEU A 105 4.95 14.44 8.72
C LEU A 105 5.53 13.34 7.83
N LEU A 106 4.68 12.43 7.34
CA LEU A 106 5.12 11.37 6.43
C LEU A 106 5.60 11.93 5.10
N GLN A 107 4.93 12.95 4.56
CA GLN A 107 5.36 13.62 3.33
C GLN A 107 6.79 14.12 3.46
N LYS A 108 7.11 14.88 4.52
CA LYS A 108 8.44 15.42 4.79
C LYS A 108 9.52 14.33 4.90
N ALA A 109 9.16 13.18 5.48
CA ALA A 109 10.06 12.03 5.57
C ALA A 109 10.30 11.38 4.21
N LEU A 110 9.23 11.13 3.43
CA LEU A 110 9.35 10.47 2.13
C LEU A 110 9.99 11.37 1.07
N GLU A 111 9.83 12.69 1.12
CA GLU A 111 10.52 13.63 0.24
C GLU A 111 12.06 13.51 0.32
N GLN A 112 12.60 13.19 1.51
CA GLN A 112 14.03 12.96 1.70
C GLN A 112 14.51 11.63 1.10
N LEU A 113 13.63 10.65 0.97
CA LEU A 113 13.92 9.32 0.43
C LEU A 113 13.68 9.22 -1.08
N ALA A 114 12.70 9.99 -1.58
CA ALA A 114 12.19 9.92 -2.95
C ALA A 114 13.28 10.00 -4.07
N PRO A 115 14.39 10.74 -3.95
CA PRO A 115 15.42 10.78 -4.99
C PRO A 115 16.08 9.41 -5.27
N ASN A 116 16.01 8.47 -4.33
CA ASN A 116 16.67 7.18 -4.42
C ASN A 116 15.78 6.10 -5.08
N TYR A 117 14.48 6.38 -5.29
CA TYR A 117 13.50 5.39 -5.72
C TYR A 117 12.76 5.80 -6.98
N ASP A 118 12.26 4.82 -7.70
CA ASP A 118 11.35 4.98 -8.83
C ASP A 118 9.90 4.91 -8.34
N TYR A 119 9.65 4.05 -7.32
CA TYR A 119 8.36 3.87 -6.66
C TYR A 119 8.51 3.84 -5.13
N ILE A 120 7.53 4.44 -4.44
CA ILE A 120 7.34 4.31 -2.99
C ILE A 120 5.89 3.88 -2.77
N PHE A 121 5.68 2.70 -2.20
CA PHE A 121 4.36 2.23 -1.79
C PHE A 121 4.17 2.43 -0.29
N ILE A 122 3.02 3.00 0.10
CA ILE A 122 2.65 3.18 1.50
C ILE A 122 1.55 2.16 1.84
N ASP A 123 1.83 1.19 2.73
CA ASP A 123 0.83 0.24 3.23
C ASP A 123 0.02 0.89 4.35
N CYS A 124 -1.24 1.20 4.09
CA CYS A 124 -2.10 1.94 5.01
C CYS A 124 -2.89 1.02 5.95
N PRO A 125 -3.15 1.46 7.21
CA PRO A 125 -4.04 0.74 8.12
C PRO A 125 -5.49 0.72 7.62
N PRO A 126 -6.34 -0.18 8.16
CA PRO A 126 -7.76 -0.26 7.81
C PRO A 126 -8.60 0.79 8.57
N SER A 127 -8.19 2.06 8.53
CA SER A 127 -8.89 3.18 9.15
C SER A 127 -8.73 4.43 8.29
N LEU A 128 -9.56 5.46 8.53
CA LEU A 128 -9.44 6.77 7.88
C LEU A 128 -9.01 7.85 8.90
N GLU A 129 -8.17 7.46 9.85
CA GLU A 129 -7.64 8.32 10.91
C GLU A 129 -6.36 9.07 10.49
N MET A 130 -5.68 9.70 11.45
CA MET A 130 -4.51 10.57 11.23
C MET A 130 -3.39 9.90 10.41
N LEU A 131 -3.13 8.61 10.62
CA LEU A 131 -2.11 7.90 9.84
C LEU A 131 -2.51 7.84 8.36
N THR A 132 -3.77 7.48 8.06
CA THR A 132 -4.23 7.45 6.67
C THR A 132 -4.23 8.85 6.06
N VAL A 133 -4.60 9.90 6.80
CA VAL A 133 -4.49 11.29 6.31
C VAL A 133 -3.05 11.62 5.95
N ASN A 134 -2.06 11.28 6.79
CA ASN A 134 -0.65 11.44 6.47
C ASN A 134 -0.23 10.70 5.19
N ALA A 135 -0.68 9.47 5.01
CA ALA A 135 -0.41 8.71 3.79
C ALA A 135 -1.01 9.38 2.55
N LEU A 136 -2.26 9.90 2.65
CA LEU A 136 -2.92 10.63 1.56
C LEU A 136 -2.25 11.98 1.25
N CYS A 137 -1.69 12.65 2.25
CA CYS A 137 -0.93 13.89 2.06
C CYS A 137 0.42 13.62 1.37
N ALA A 138 1.07 12.51 1.70
CA ALA A 138 2.36 12.13 1.15
C ALA A 138 2.29 11.54 -0.27
N ALA A 139 1.16 10.92 -0.62
CA ALA A 139 1.01 10.23 -1.90
C ALA A 139 0.66 11.18 -3.05
N GLY A 140 1.17 10.87 -4.25
CA GLY A 140 0.69 11.46 -5.50
C GLY A 140 -0.57 10.77 -6.02
N SER A 141 -0.70 9.48 -5.75
CA SER A 141 -1.85 8.68 -6.20
C SER A 141 -2.19 7.53 -5.23
N LEU A 142 -3.37 6.94 -5.46
CA LEU A 142 -3.96 5.89 -4.63
C LEU A 142 -4.20 4.62 -5.43
N LEU A 143 -3.63 3.51 -5.00
CA LEU A 143 -4.05 2.18 -5.41
C LEU A 143 -5.08 1.67 -4.39
N VAL A 144 -6.26 1.32 -4.89
CA VAL A 144 -7.39 0.94 -4.04
C VAL A 144 -7.75 -0.55 -4.25
N PRO A 145 -7.24 -1.47 -3.39
CA PRO A 145 -7.65 -2.86 -3.44
C PRO A 145 -9.10 -3.02 -3.01
N VAL A 146 -9.89 -3.73 -3.80
CA VAL A 146 -11.32 -3.99 -3.57
C VAL A 146 -11.57 -5.48 -3.67
N GLN A 147 -11.99 -6.08 -2.55
CA GLN A 147 -12.41 -7.48 -2.54
C GLN A 147 -13.75 -7.63 -3.24
N CYS A 148 -13.86 -8.63 -4.14
CA CYS A 148 -15.09 -8.89 -4.91
C CYS A 148 -16.17 -9.57 -4.06
N GLU A 149 -16.71 -8.81 -3.07
CA GLU A 149 -17.78 -9.20 -2.14
C GLU A 149 -18.90 -8.15 -2.08
N TYR A 150 -20.06 -8.52 -1.56
CA TYR A 150 -21.28 -7.71 -1.54
C TYR A 150 -21.08 -6.27 -1.00
N TYR A 151 -20.33 -6.12 0.09
CA TYR A 151 -20.08 -4.79 0.72
C TYR A 151 -18.89 -4.02 0.12
N ALA A 152 -18.45 -4.39 -1.08
CA ALA A 152 -17.27 -3.78 -1.71
C ALA A 152 -17.43 -2.27 -1.96
N LEU A 153 -18.62 -1.84 -2.37
CA LEU A 153 -18.90 -0.45 -2.77
C LEU A 153 -19.16 0.49 -1.59
N GLU A 154 -19.67 -0.02 -0.47
CA GLU A 154 -19.93 0.79 0.72
C GLU A 154 -18.64 1.43 1.26
N GLY A 155 -17.60 0.62 1.46
CA GLY A 155 -16.30 1.14 1.90
C GLY A 155 -15.59 2.09 0.91
N LEU A 156 -15.91 1.99 -0.39
CA LEU A 156 -15.39 2.90 -1.40
C LEU A 156 -15.98 4.30 -1.29
N SER A 157 -17.25 4.43 -0.95
CA SER A 157 -17.91 5.72 -0.82
C SER A 157 -17.30 6.58 0.29
N ASP A 158 -16.99 5.98 1.44
CA ASP A 158 -16.36 6.65 2.57
C ASP A 158 -14.92 7.04 2.26
N LEU A 159 -14.17 6.15 1.60
CA LEU A 159 -12.83 6.46 1.13
C LEU A 159 -12.84 7.66 0.17
N LEU A 160 -13.73 7.67 -0.82
CA LEU A 160 -13.86 8.78 -1.78
C LEU A 160 -14.25 10.10 -1.10
N ALA A 161 -15.10 10.06 -0.06
CA ALA A 161 -15.43 11.25 0.72
C ALA A 161 -14.17 11.80 1.41
N THR A 162 -13.37 10.95 2.06
CA THR A 162 -12.11 11.35 2.70
C THR A 162 -11.10 11.88 1.68
N VAL A 163 -10.94 11.21 0.54
CA VAL A 163 -10.06 11.66 -0.54
C VAL A 163 -10.45 13.06 -1.02
N ARG A 164 -11.75 13.33 -1.19
CA ARG A 164 -12.25 14.68 -1.58
C ARG A 164 -11.89 15.75 -0.55
N LEU A 165 -12.00 15.44 0.76
CA LEU A 165 -11.61 16.37 1.82
C LEU A 165 -10.11 16.66 1.79
N VAL A 166 -9.27 15.62 1.68
CA VAL A 166 -7.81 15.79 1.58
C VAL A 166 -7.44 16.60 0.34
N LYS A 167 -8.05 16.32 -0.81
CA LYS A 167 -7.81 17.09 -2.05
C LYS A 167 -8.16 18.57 -1.92
N ARG A 168 -9.20 18.91 -1.17
CA ARG A 168 -9.63 20.32 -1.01
C ARG A 168 -8.69 21.13 -0.13
N GLY A 169 -8.12 20.53 0.91
CA GLY A 169 -7.44 21.28 1.96
C GLY A 169 -5.94 20.96 2.14
N LEU A 170 -5.52 19.72 1.83
CA LEU A 170 -4.20 19.25 2.19
C LEU A 170 -3.35 18.82 0.98
N ASN A 171 -3.92 18.06 0.04
CA ASN A 171 -3.18 17.56 -1.14
C ASN A 171 -4.01 17.68 -2.43
N PRO A 172 -4.05 18.84 -3.10
CA PRO A 172 -4.83 19.04 -4.32
C PRO A 172 -4.43 18.15 -5.50
N LYS A 173 -3.21 17.64 -5.50
CA LYS A 173 -2.66 16.81 -6.59
C LYS A 173 -3.02 15.33 -6.47
N LEU A 174 -3.53 14.89 -5.31
CA LEU A 174 -3.88 13.51 -5.07
C LEU A 174 -4.84 12.97 -6.13
N SER A 175 -4.51 11.84 -6.73
CA SER A 175 -5.33 11.18 -7.76
C SER A 175 -5.59 9.72 -7.41
N ILE A 176 -6.53 9.07 -8.11
CA ILE A 176 -6.66 7.62 -8.03
C ILE A 176 -5.76 7.03 -9.12
N GLU A 177 -4.79 6.23 -8.71
CA GLU A 177 -3.91 5.44 -9.58
C GLU A 177 -4.71 4.37 -10.30
N GLY A 178 -5.43 3.60 -9.48
CA GLY A 178 -6.29 2.56 -9.98
C GLY A 178 -6.98 1.77 -8.87
N VAL A 179 -8.07 1.12 -9.24
CA VAL A 179 -8.81 0.19 -8.41
C VAL A 179 -8.40 -1.23 -8.79
N LEU A 180 -7.92 -2.00 -7.81
CA LEU A 180 -7.47 -3.39 -7.99
C LEU A 180 -8.50 -4.36 -7.43
N LEU A 181 -9.10 -5.18 -8.29
CA LEU A 181 -10.00 -6.25 -7.86
C LEU A 181 -9.18 -7.39 -7.24
N THR A 182 -9.49 -7.73 -5.99
CA THR A 182 -8.80 -8.78 -5.23
C THR A 182 -9.73 -9.93 -4.87
N MET A 183 -9.14 -11.09 -4.57
CA MET A 183 -9.86 -12.33 -4.25
C MET A 183 -10.95 -12.65 -5.26
N PHE A 184 -10.70 -12.29 -6.52
CA PHE A 184 -11.63 -12.51 -7.61
C PHE A 184 -11.78 -14.00 -7.90
N ASP A 185 -13.02 -14.45 -8.04
CA ASP A 185 -13.37 -15.81 -8.47
C ASP A 185 -14.35 -15.74 -9.65
N SER A 186 -13.85 -16.00 -10.86
CA SER A 186 -14.64 -15.95 -12.11
C SER A 186 -15.77 -16.97 -12.17
N ARG A 187 -15.80 -17.96 -11.26
CA ARG A 187 -16.86 -18.98 -11.20
C ARG A 187 -18.10 -18.48 -10.47
N THR A 188 -18.02 -17.34 -9.77
CA THR A 188 -19.11 -16.80 -8.96
C THR A 188 -19.74 -15.60 -9.65
N ASN A 189 -21.08 -15.61 -9.78
CA ASN A 189 -21.82 -14.46 -10.30
C ASN A 189 -21.61 -13.21 -9.46
N LEU A 190 -21.43 -13.35 -8.15
CA LEU A 190 -21.18 -12.23 -7.25
C LEU A 190 -19.90 -11.48 -7.63
N SER A 191 -18.79 -12.18 -7.84
CA SER A 191 -17.53 -11.54 -8.25
C SER A 191 -17.66 -10.79 -9.57
N LEU A 192 -18.38 -11.36 -10.53
CA LEU A 192 -18.62 -10.72 -11.83
C LEU A 192 -19.47 -9.45 -11.67
N GLN A 193 -20.58 -9.51 -10.92
CA GLN A 193 -21.46 -8.37 -10.66
C GLN A 193 -20.70 -7.23 -9.94
N VAL A 194 -19.91 -7.56 -8.90
CA VAL A 194 -19.10 -6.57 -8.19
C VAL A 194 -18.07 -5.92 -9.11
N ALA A 195 -17.40 -6.73 -9.95
CA ALA A 195 -16.44 -6.19 -10.91
C ALA A 195 -17.06 -5.23 -11.92
N GLU A 196 -18.25 -5.55 -12.45
CA GLU A 196 -19.00 -4.67 -13.35
C GLU A 196 -19.41 -3.37 -12.65
N GLU A 197 -19.90 -3.46 -11.43
CA GLU A 197 -20.33 -2.31 -10.66
C GLU A 197 -19.15 -1.39 -10.31
N VAL A 198 -18.01 -1.95 -9.90
CA VAL A 198 -16.78 -1.18 -9.68
C VAL A 198 -16.33 -0.48 -10.96
N LYS A 199 -16.37 -1.14 -12.11
CA LYS A 199 -16.04 -0.54 -13.41
C LYS A 199 -16.96 0.62 -13.80
N ARG A 200 -18.26 0.55 -13.43
CA ARG A 200 -19.21 1.63 -13.67
C ARG A 200 -18.90 2.88 -12.83
N HIS A 201 -18.48 2.68 -11.57
CA HIS A 201 -18.16 3.77 -10.65
C HIS A 201 -16.76 4.37 -10.90
N PHE A 202 -15.84 3.61 -11.47
CA PHE A 202 -14.46 4.01 -11.77
C PHE A 202 -14.11 3.78 -13.24
N PRO A 203 -14.77 4.47 -14.18
CA PRO A 203 -14.54 4.27 -15.60
C PRO A 203 -13.09 4.60 -15.97
N GLY A 204 -12.40 3.63 -16.59
CA GLY A 204 -11.01 3.78 -16.99
C GLY A 204 -9.97 3.77 -15.86
N GLN A 205 -10.39 3.53 -14.61
CA GLN A 205 -9.51 3.51 -13.44
C GLN A 205 -9.43 2.12 -12.77
N VAL A 206 -10.00 1.08 -13.37
CA VAL A 206 -9.88 -0.28 -12.85
C VAL A 206 -8.79 -1.01 -13.62
N TYR A 207 -7.81 -1.56 -12.89
CA TYR A 207 -6.75 -2.35 -13.51
C TYR A 207 -7.32 -3.51 -14.33
N ALA A 208 -6.71 -3.79 -15.48
CA ALA A 208 -7.05 -4.97 -16.28
C ALA A 208 -6.70 -6.26 -15.54
N THR A 209 -5.60 -6.21 -14.79
CA THR A 209 -5.15 -7.29 -13.91
C THR A 209 -6.07 -7.44 -12.70
N VAL A 210 -6.49 -8.67 -12.39
CA VAL A 210 -7.23 -9.02 -11.18
C VAL A 210 -6.41 -9.99 -10.33
N ILE A 211 -6.48 -9.84 -8.99
CA ILE A 211 -5.81 -10.78 -8.09
C ILE A 211 -6.78 -11.90 -7.70
N PRO A 212 -6.53 -13.14 -8.11
CA PRO A 212 -7.42 -14.26 -7.81
C PRO A 212 -7.37 -14.63 -6.32
N ARG A 213 -8.42 -15.28 -5.83
CA ARG A 213 -8.35 -15.99 -4.55
C ARG A 213 -7.31 -17.10 -4.67
N ASN A 214 -6.24 -17.02 -3.86
CA ASN A 214 -5.11 -17.94 -3.92
C ASN A 214 -4.52 -18.17 -2.54
N VAL A 215 -4.46 -19.43 -2.10
CA VAL A 215 -3.97 -19.80 -0.76
C VAL A 215 -2.49 -19.45 -0.57
N ARG A 216 -1.68 -19.50 -1.63
CA ARG A 216 -0.26 -19.16 -1.57
C ARG A 216 0.02 -17.70 -1.14
N LEU A 217 -0.89 -16.78 -1.52
CA LEU A 217 -0.85 -15.40 -1.06
C LEU A 217 -1.08 -15.26 0.46
N SER A 218 -1.83 -16.19 1.04
CA SER A 218 -2.08 -16.20 2.49
C SER A 218 -0.99 -16.94 3.27
N GLU A 219 -0.30 -17.88 2.66
CA GLU A 219 0.78 -18.66 3.27
C GLU A 219 2.12 -17.89 3.27
N ALA A 220 2.47 -17.25 2.18
CA ALA A 220 3.75 -16.58 1.98
C ALA A 220 4.17 -15.64 3.13
N PRO A 221 3.27 -14.81 3.72
CA PRO A 221 3.63 -13.93 4.84
C PRO A 221 4.10 -14.68 6.09
N SER A 222 3.63 -15.91 6.33
CA SER A 222 4.08 -16.73 7.48
C SER A 222 5.55 -17.17 7.34
N HIS A 223 6.09 -17.10 6.13
CA HIS A 223 7.48 -17.37 5.80
C HIS A 223 8.33 -16.10 5.63
N GLY A 224 7.75 -14.91 5.89
CA GLY A 224 8.45 -13.63 5.77
C GLY A 224 8.91 -13.33 4.33
N MET A 225 8.13 -13.73 3.32
CA MET A 225 8.50 -13.52 1.93
C MET A 225 7.30 -13.24 1.02
N PRO A 226 7.50 -12.50 -0.09
CA PRO A 226 6.50 -12.33 -1.14
C PRO A 226 6.15 -13.66 -1.84
N VAL A 227 4.96 -13.74 -2.41
CA VAL A 227 4.51 -14.94 -3.14
C VAL A 227 5.39 -15.27 -4.34
N LEU A 228 6.03 -14.27 -4.93
CA LEU A 228 6.95 -14.45 -6.07
C LEU A 228 8.15 -15.34 -5.74
N ASP A 229 8.54 -15.38 -4.46
CA ASP A 229 9.64 -16.20 -3.96
C ASP A 229 9.12 -17.49 -3.28
N TYR A 230 7.96 -17.41 -2.61
CA TYR A 230 7.33 -18.54 -1.93
C TYR A 230 6.82 -19.60 -2.91
N ASP A 231 6.07 -19.19 -3.93
CA ASP A 231 5.57 -20.06 -5.01
C ASP A 231 5.52 -19.27 -6.34
N PRO A 232 6.67 -19.23 -7.06
CA PRO A 232 6.83 -18.41 -8.26
C PRO A 232 5.86 -18.76 -9.40
N TYR A 233 5.32 -19.99 -9.40
CA TYR A 233 4.43 -20.50 -10.45
C TYR A 233 2.95 -20.41 -10.08
N SER A 234 2.63 -19.91 -8.88
CA SER A 234 1.25 -19.72 -8.46
C SER A 234 0.54 -18.67 -9.30
N ARG A 235 -0.79 -18.79 -9.42
CA ARG A 235 -1.64 -17.79 -10.07
C ARG A 235 -1.52 -16.41 -9.37
N GLY A 236 -1.27 -16.40 -8.05
CA GLY A 236 -1.05 -15.18 -7.30
C GLY A 236 0.25 -14.47 -7.71
N ALA A 237 1.34 -15.21 -7.88
CA ALA A 237 2.62 -14.66 -8.33
C ALA A 237 2.52 -14.11 -9.75
N GLU A 238 1.86 -14.86 -10.66
CA GLU A 238 1.63 -14.41 -12.04
C GLU A 238 0.81 -13.11 -12.08
N ALA A 239 -0.28 -13.02 -11.32
CA ALA A 239 -1.13 -11.83 -11.27
C ALA A 239 -0.34 -10.60 -10.79
N TYR A 240 0.52 -10.72 -9.77
CA TYR A 240 1.33 -9.59 -9.33
C TYR A 240 2.44 -9.21 -10.31
N ARG A 241 2.99 -10.14 -11.10
CA ARG A 241 3.89 -9.79 -12.23
C ARG A 241 3.16 -8.98 -13.29
N MET A 242 1.96 -9.40 -13.67
CA MET A 242 1.12 -8.66 -14.63
C MET A 242 0.76 -7.28 -14.12
N LEU A 243 0.37 -7.15 -12.84
CA LEU A 243 0.08 -5.85 -12.23
C LEU A 243 1.29 -4.93 -12.22
N ALA A 244 2.49 -5.46 -11.93
CA ALA A 244 3.72 -4.69 -11.95
C ALA A 244 4.05 -4.15 -13.36
N GLN A 245 3.83 -4.96 -14.39
CA GLN A 245 3.97 -4.53 -15.79
C GLN A 245 2.96 -3.45 -16.15
N GLU A 246 1.68 -3.62 -15.75
CA GLU A 246 0.61 -2.65 -15.98
C GLU A 246 0.92 -1.31 -15.32
N ILE A 247 1.35 -1.29 -14.03
CA ILE A 247 1.75 -0.08 -13.32
C ILE A 247 3.00 0.55 -13.98
N SER A 248 4.02 -0.24 -14.33
CA SER A 248 5.22 0.29 -14.97
C SER A 248 4.91 1.00 -16.29
N ALA A 249 4.02 0.41 -17.10
CA ALA A 249 3.61 0.99 -18.39
C ALA A 249 2.80 2.29 -18.26
N GLN A 250 2.09 2.51 -17.13
CA GLN A 250 1.36 3.75 -16.87
C GLN A 250 2.30 4.93 -16.55
N HIS A 251 3.54 4.65 -16.13
CA HIS A 251 4.52 5.65 -15.69
C HIS A 251 5.72 5.81 -16.63
N GLU A 252 5.76 5.10 -17.76
CA GLU A 252 6.73 5.28 -18.86
C GLU A 252 6.25 6.33 -19.86
#